data_70484a5c632f9014edd5300da4bfd600
#
_entry.id   70484a5c632f9014edd5300da4bfd600
#
_cell.length_a   1.000
_cell.length_b   1.000
_cell.length_c   1.000
_cell.angle_alpha   90.00
_cell.angle_beta   90.00
_cell.angle_gamma   90.00
#
_symmetry.space_group_name_H-M   'P 1'
#
loop_
_entity.id
_entity.type
_entity.pdbx_description
1 polymer ?
#
loop_
_entity_poly.entity_id
_entity_poly.type
_entity_poly.pdbx_seq_one_letter_code
_entity_poly.pdbx_strand_id
1 'polypeptide(L)'
;MGCFAPYTEVFPCRLRQTRDSHYFSPLTLKLGRSKKIQPEDAPVVLWLQGGPGGSSMFGLFVEHGPYVVTSNMTLRDRDFPWTTTLSMLYIDNPVGTGFSFTDDTHGYAVSEDDVARDLYSALIQFFQIFPEYKNNDFYVTGESYAGKYVPAIAHLIHSLNPVREVKINLKGIAIGDGYSDPESIIGGYAEFLYQIGLLDEKQKKYFQKQCHECIEHIRKQNWFQAFEILDKLLDGDLTSDPSYFQNVTGCSNYYNFLRCTEPEDQLYYVKFLSLPEVRQAIHVGNRTFNDGTIVGKYLREDTVQSVKPWLTEIMNNYKVLIYNGQLDIIVAAALTERSLMGMDWKGSQEYKKAEKKVWKIFKSDSEVAGYIRQVGDFHQVIIRGGGHILPYDQPLRAFDMINRFIYGKGWDPYVG
;
A
#
# COMPACT_ATOMS: atom_id res chain seq x y z
N MET A 1 -6.77 -31.03 -12.08
CA MET A 1 -5.31 -30.90 -12.08
C MET A 1 -4.91 -29.98 -13.20
N GLY A 2 -4.37 -28.86 -12.91
CA GLY A 2 -3.88 -27.90 -13.84
C GLY A 2 -4.54 -26.55 -13.64
N CYS A 3 -3.81 -25.63 -13.07
CA CYS A 3 -4.04 -24.21 -13.32
C CYS A 3 -3.43 -23.35 -12.22
N PHE A 4 -2.17 -23.57 -11.87
CA PHE A 4 -1.32 -22.39 -11.74
C PHE A 4 -0.61 -22.28 -13.09
N ALA A 5 -1.05 -21.30 -13.89
CA ALA A 5 -0.44 -21.04 -15.19
C ALA A 5 1.06 -20.76 -14.98
N PRO A 6 1.93 -20.94 -16.01
CA PRO A 6 3.39 -20.84 -15.90
C PRO A 6 3.93 -19.44 -15.55
N TYR A 7 3.11 -18.55 -14.98
CA TYR A 7 3.39 -17.14 -14.76
C TYR A 7 3.46 -16.72 -13.29
N THR A 8 3.37 -17.66 -12.32
CA THR A 8 3.44 -17.33 -10.88
C THR A 8 4.43 -18.24 -10.19
N GLU A 9 5.53 -17.69 -9.72
CA GLU A 9 6.56 -18.43 -8.98
C GLU A 9 6.59 -17.97 -7.52
N VAL A 10 6.79 -18.89 -6.59
CA VAL A 10 6.82 -18.65 -5.13
C VAL A 10 8.19 -18.98 -4.59
N PHE A 11 8.79 -18.03 -3.87
CA PHE A 11 10.13 -18.23 -3.30
C PHE A 11 10.17 -17.79 -1.84
N PRO A 12 10.72 -18.62 -0.93
CA PRO A 12 11.12 -18.18 0.40
C PRO A 12 12.46 -17.43 0.30
N CYS A 13 12.49 -16.14 0.57
CA CYS A 13 13.72 -15.40 0.83
C CYS A 13 14.15 -15.55 2.29
N ARG A 14 15.43 -15.84 2.54
CA ARG A 14 15.99 -15.90 3.89
C ARG A 14 16.61 -14.54 4.23
N LEU A 15 16.12 -13.91 5.29
CA LEU A 15 16.72 -12.68 5.81
C LEU A 15 18.06 -12.96 6.45
N ARG A 16 19.01 -12.03 6.33
CA ARG A 16 20.38 -12.18 6.83
C ARG A 16 20.40 -12.07 8.35
N GLN A 17 21.25 -12.90 9.01
CA GLN A 17 21.61 -12.78 10.42
C GLN A 17 22.02 -11.36 10.79
N THR A 18 21.44 -10.78 11.85
CA THR A 18 22.11 -9.78 12.67
C THR A 18 23.26 -10.44 13.41
N ARG A 19 24.34 -9.69 13.74
CA ARG A 19 25.61 -10.25 14.27
C ARG A 19 25.49 -11.17 15.49
N ASP A 20 24.32 -11.18 16.16
CA ASP A 20 24.10 -11.86 17.43
C ASP A 20 22.94 -12.87 17.47
N SER A 21 22.28 -13.18 16.35
CA SER A 21 21.18 -14.15 16.33
C SER A 21 21.29 -15.16 15.20
N HIS A 22 21.10 -16.45 15.54
CA HIS A 22 21.08 -17.59 14.59
C HIS A 22 19.72 -17.80 13.92
N TYR A 23 18.85 -16.77 13.88
CA TYR A 23 17.47 -16.90 13.43
C TYR A 23 17.27 -16.33 12.03
N PHE A 24 16.58 -17.09 11.18
CA PHE A 24 16.21 -16.69 9.83
C PHE A 24 14.71 -16.42 9.79
N SER A 25 14.33 -15.23 9.38
CA SER A 25 12.93 -14.86 9.16
C SER A 25 12.67 -14.74 7.65
N PRO A 26 12.07 -15.75 6.99
CA PRO A 26 11.81 -15.67 5.56
C PRO A 26 10.61 -14.79 5.24
N LEU A 27 10.76 -13.89 4.26
CA LEU A 27 9.64 -13.24 3.59
C LEU A 27 9.15 -14.12 2.44
N THR A 28 7.84 -14.21 2.26
CA THR A 28 7.21 -14.94 1.17
C THR A 28 6.98 -14.00 0.00
N LEU A 29 7.52 -14.35 -1.17
CA LEU A 29 7.42 -13.58 -2.40
C LEU A 29 6.60 -14.33 -3.45
N LYS A 30 5.83 -13.57 -4.24
CA LYS A 30 5.10 -14.04 -5.42
C LYS A 30 5.42 -13.16 -6.61
N LEU A 31 5.80 -13.77 -7.73
CA LEU A 31 6.09 -13.08 -8.98
C LEU A 31 5.01 -13.38 -10.02
N GLY A 32 4.33 -12.34 -10.50
CA GLY A 32 3.42 -12.41 -11.65
C GLY A 32 4.09 -11.78 -12.87
N ARG A 33 4.49 -12.59 -13.85
CA ARG A 33 5.17 -12.11 -15.08
C ARG A 33 4.20 -11.34 -15.99
N SER A 34 4.70 -10.34 -16.71
CA SER A 34 3.92 -9.62 -17.72
C SER A 34 3.37 -10.57 -18.80
N LYS A 35 2.10 -10.34 -19.20
CA LYS A 35 1.46 -11.14 -20.26
C LYS A 35 1.77 -10.64 -21.67
N LYS A 36 2.16 -9.36 -21.84
CA LYS A 36 2.35 -8.72 -23.15
C LYS A 36 3.79 -8.32 -23.46
N ILE A 37 4.62 -8.19 -22.44
CA ILE A 37 6.00 -7.71 -22.58
C ILE A 37 6.92 -8.80 -22.08
N GLN A 38 8.04 -9.01 -22.77
CA GLN A 38 9.01 -10.01 -22.35
C GLN A 38 9.53 -9.70 -20.93
N PRO A 39 9.87 -10.73 -20.14
CA PRO A 39 10.32 -10.54 -18.76
C PRO A 39 11.48 -9.56 -18.62
N GLU A 40 12.45 -9.60 -19.52
CA GLU A 40 13.63 -8.74 -19.56
C GLU A 40 13.35 -7.27 -19.88
N ASP A 41 12.19 -6.97 -20.46
CA ASP A 41 11.81 -5.61 -20.88
C ASP A 41 10.67 -5.01 -20.00
N ALA A 42 9.90 -5.86 -19.30
CA ALA A 42 8.78 -5.41 -18.52
C ALA A 42 9.25 -4.76 -17.20
N PRO A 43 8.78 -3.56 -16.83
CA PRO A 43 9.06 -3.00 -15.53
C PRO A 43 8.68 -3.97 -14.40
N VAL A 44 9.54 -4.11 -13.40
CA VAL A 44 9.24 -4.87 -12.17
C VAL A 44 8.62 -3.94 -11.15
N VAL A 45 7.46 -4.29 -10.67
CA VAL A 45 6.69 -3.49 -9.71
C VAL A 45 6.48 -4.30 -8.44
N LEU A 46 7.09 -3.86 -7.36
CA LEU A 46 6.85 -4.38 -6.03
C LEU A 46 5.52 -3.83 -5.49
N TRP A 47 4.64 -4.72 -5.03
CA TRP A 47 3.44 -4.36 -4.28
C TRP A 47 3.56 -4.73 -2.81
N LEU A 48 3.23 -3.77 -1.94
CA LEU A 48 3.18 -3.91 -0.50
C LEU A 48 1.78 -3.53 0.00
N GLN A 49 1.09 -4.49 0.62
CA GLN A 49 -0.18 -4.23 1.28
C GLN A 49 0.04 -3.51 2.60
N GLY A 50 -0.94 -2.70 3.03
CA GLY A 50 -0.92 -1.99 4.29
C GLY A 50 -1.28 -2.84 5.52
N GLY A 51 -2.13 -2.33 6.35
CA GLY A 51 -2.56 -2.90 7.62
C GLY A 51 -2.18 -1.97 8.76
N PRO A 52 -1.06 -2.14 9.46
CA PRO A 52 0.13 -2.98 9.16
C PRO A 52 -0.14 -4.48 9.28
N GLY A 53 0.58 -5.28 8.49
CA GLY A 53 0.46 -6.74 8.52
C GLY A 53 -0.59 -7.32 7.57
N GLY A 54 -1.19 -6.53 6.68
CA GLY A 54 -2.00 -7.02 5.59
C GLY A 54 -1.16 -7.79 4.56
N SER A 55 -1.59 -9.00 4.19
CA SER A 55 -0.88 -9.82 3.20
C SER A 55 -0.96 -9.21 1.80
N SER A 56 0.16 -9.13 1.09
CA SER A 56 0.19 -8.71 -0.32
C SER A 56 -0.53 -9.68 -1.26
N MET A 57 -0.94 -10.84 -0.76
CA MET A 57 -1.86 -11.72 -1.48
C MET A 57 -3.26 -11.09 -1.63
N PHE A 58 -3.61 -10.13 -0.80
CA PHE A 58 -4.80 -9.29 -0.99
C PHE A 58 -4.69 -8.52 -2.32
N GLY A 59 -3.62 -7.77 -2.54
CA GLY A 59 -3.36 -7.10 -3.83
C GLY A 59 -3.37 -8.06 -5.01
N LEU A 60 -2.79 -9.27 -4.84
CA LEU A 60 -2.76 -10.30 -5.89
C LEU A 60 -4.16 -10.81 -6.25
N PHE A 61 -5.01 -11.16 -5.28
CA PHE A 61 -6.27 -11.85 -5.53
C PHE A 61 -7.51 -10.95 -5.48
N VAL A 62 -7.44 -9.81 -4.78
CA VAL A 62 -8.59 -8.91 -4.61
C VAL A 62 -8.47 -7.69 -5.52
N GLU A 63 -7.25 -7.15 -5.73
CA GLU A 63 -7.11 -5.86 -6.37
C GLU A 63 -6.70 -5.91 -7.85
N HIS A 64 -5.46 -6.31 -8.15
CA HIS A 64 -4.89 -6.09 -9.49
C HIS A 64 -4.01 -7.22 -10.04
N GLY A 65 -3.93 -8.34 -9.35
CA GLY A 65 -3.26 -9.52 -9.90
C GLY A 65 -4.07 -10.19 -11.01
N PRO A 66 -3.53 -11.25 -11.63
CA PRO A 66 -4.13 -11.83 -12.83
C PRO A 66 -5.44 -12.60 -12.58
N TYR A 67 -5.71 -12.98 -11.34
CA TYR A 67 -6.84 -13.83 -11.00
C TYR A 67 -7.67 -13.26 -9.86
N VAL A 68 -8.96 -13.63 -9.84
CA VAL A 68 -9.91 -13.38 -8.75
C VAL A 68 -10.34 -14.73 -8.18
N VAL A 69 -10.40 -14.83 -6.86
CA VAL A 69 -10.98 -16.00 -6.17
C VAL A 69 -12.50 -15.87 -6.16
N THR A 70 -13.20 -16.93 -6.61
CA THR A 70 -14.65 -16.99 -6.62
C THR A 70 -15.20 -17.55 -5.30
N SER A 71 -16.51 -17.43 -5.06
CA SER A 71 -17.19 -18.02 -3.89
C SER A 71 -17.00 -19.53 -3.75
N ASN A 72 -16.75 -20.24 -4.87
CA ASN A 72 -16.48 -21.68 -4.90
C ASN A 72 -15.00 -22.02 -4.69
N MET A 73 -14.18 -21.06 -4.26
CA MET A 73 -12.73 -21.25 -4.06
C MET A 73 -12.01 -21.69 -5.35
N THR A 74 -12.43 -21.19 -6.49
CA THR A 74 -11.79 -21.36 -7.80
C THR A 74 -11.26 -20.04 -8.31
N LEU A 75 -10.36 -20.07 -9.28
CA LEU A 75 -9.81 -18.89 -9.92
C LEU A 75 -10.52 -18.56 -11.22
N ARG A 76 -10.79 -17.27 -11.44
CA ARG A 76 -11.15 -16.73 -12.75
C ARG A 76 -10.19 -15.62 -13.16
N ASP A 77 -10.03 -15.37 -14.44
CA ASP A 77 -9.26 -14.24 -14.94
C ASP A 77 -9.86 -12.92 -14.45
N ARG A 78 -8.98 -11.97 -14.14
CA ARG A 78 -9.35 -10.60 -13.77
C ARG A 78 -9.40 -9.73 -15.02
N ASP A 79 -10.39 -8.82 -15.05
CA ASP A 79 -10.41 -7.72 -16.00
C ASP A 79 -9.37 -6.66 -15.61
N PHE A 80 -8.59 -6.19 -16.59
CA PHE A 80 -7.56 -5.14 -16.40
C PHE A 80 -6.49 -5.42 -15.34
N PRO A 81 -5.89 -6.63 -15.29
CA PRO A 81 -4.84 -6.91 -14.32
C PRO A 81 -3.56 -6.13 -14.67
N TRP A 82 -2.85 -5.66 -13.64
CA TRP A 82 -1.59 -4.94 -13.85
C TRP A 82 -0.52 -5.82 -14.51
N THR A 83 -0.60 -7.13 -14.30
CA THR A 83 0.25 -8.12 -14.99
C THR A 83 0.03 -8.19 -16.52
N THR A 84 -0.89 -7.41 -17.08
CA THR A 84 -0.99 -7.28 -18.54
C THR A 84 0.29 -6.67 -19.13
N THR A 85 0.87 -5.70 -18.45
CA THR A 85 2.02 -4.91 -18.93
C THR A 85 3.20 -4.87 -17.98
N LEU A 86 3.03 -5.28 -16.72
CA LEU A 86 4.01 -5.18 -15.65
C LEU A 86 4.36 -6.56 -15.09
N SER A 87 5.59 -6.75 -14.67
CA SER A 87 5.99 -7.89 -13.85
C SER A 87 5.80 -7.52 -12.38
N MET A 88 4.78 -8.11 -11.75
CA MET A 88 4.38 -7.77 -10.39
C MET A 88 5.04 -8.68 -9.37
N LEU A 89 5.69 -8.11 -8.37
CA LEU A 89 6.28 -8.80 -7.22
C LEU A 89 5.45 -8.48 -5.97
N TYR A 90 4.85 -9.49 -5.36
CA TYR A 90 4.06 -9.36 -4.13
C TYR A 90 4.84 -9.94 -2.97
N ILE A 91 5.05 -9.16 -1.91
CA ILE A 91 5.77 -9.61 -0.70
C ILE A 91 4.84 -9.50 0.50
N ASP A 92 4.67 -10.61 1.24
CA ASP A 92 4.06 -10.58 2.57
C ASP A 92 5.04 -9.89 3.53
N ASN A 93 4.76 -8.64 3.86
CA ASN A 93 5.63 -7.73 4.61
C ASN A 93 4.86 -7.01 5.72
N PRO A 94 5.46 -6.85 6.90
CA PRO A 94 6.73 -7.43 7.36
C PRO A 94 6.61 -8.89 7.82
N VAL A 95 7.65 -9.40 8.47
CA VAL A 95 7.63 -10.72 9.12
C VAL A 95 6.46 -10.82 10.10
N GLY A 96 5.70 -11.91 10.02
CA GLY A 96 4.43 -12.11 10.74
C GLY A 96 3.19 -11.79 9.91
N THR A 97 3.37 -11.42 8.64
CA THR A 97 2.30 -11.16 7.67
C THR A 97 2.10 -12.37 6.76
N GLY A 98 0.87 -12.78 6.52
CA GLY A 98 0.56 -13.87 5.57
C GLY A 98 1.38 -15.12 5.86
N PHE A 99 2.18 -15.57 4.90
CA PHE A 99 3.07 -16.71 5.08
C PHE A 99 4.50 -16.33 5.51
N SER A 100 4.80 -15.05 5.67
CA SER A 100 6.07 -14.60 6.24
C SER A 100 6.09 -14.80 7.75
N PHE A 101 7.16 -15.37 8.28
CA PHE A 101 7.19 -15.80 9.68
C PHE A 101 8.56 -15.63 10.33
N THR A 102 8.57 -15.71 11.65
CA THR A 102 9.76 -15.88 12.47
C THR A 102 9.49 -16.92 13.56
N ASP A 103 10.51 -17.63 13.96
CA ASP A 103 10.47 -18.54 15.12
C ASP A 103 10.94 -17.84 16.41
N ASP A 104 11.36 -16.55 16.33
CA ASP A 104 11.81 -15.72 17.43
C ASP A 104 11.07 -14.38 17.46
N THR A 105 10.60 -13.98 18.63
CA THR A 105 9.91 -12.71 18.85
C THR A 105 10.75 -11.48 18.50
N HIS A 106 12.08 -11.56 18.57
CA HIS A 106 12.99 -10.49 18.14
C HIS A 106 13.08 -10.35 16.60
N GLY A 107 12.51 -11.26 15.85
CA GLY A 107 12.42 -11.19 14.40
C GLY A 107 11.28 -10.30 13.88
N TYR A 108 10.37 -9.82 14.74
CA TYR A 108 9.32 -8.89 14.32
C TYR A 108 9.87 -7.47 14.18
N ALA A 109 9.46 -6.78 13.11
CA ALA A 109 9.79 -5.37 12.93
C ALA A 109 9.06 -4.51 13.95
N VAL A 110 9.75 -3.53 14.51
CA VAL A 110 9.21 -2.53 15.46
C VAL A 110 9.29 -1.11 14.90
N SER A 111 9.88 -0.95 13.73
CA SER A 111 10.06 0.33 13.05
C SER A 111 10.12 0.16 11.54
N GLU A 112 9.93 1.27 10.81
CA GLU A 112 10.10 1.29 9.35
C GLU A 112 11.57 1.04 8.91
N ASP A 113 12.56 1.32 9.74
CA ASP A 113 13.96 0.95 9.47
C ASP A 113 14.15 -0.58 9.46
N ASP A 114 13.47 -1.31 10.34
CA ASP A 114 13.48 -2.78 10.36
C ASP A 114 12.82 -3.33 9.10
N VAL A 115 11.63 -2.81 8.78
CA VAL A 115 10.87 -3.17 7.57
C VAL A 115 11.71 -2.95 6.31
N ALA A 116 12.33 -1.77 6.18
CA ALA A 116 13.16 -1.44 5.02
C ALA A 116 14.39 -2.37 4.88
N ARG A 117 15.06 -2.72 5.99
CA ARG A 117 16.21 -3.65 5.97
C ARG A 117 15.80 -5.05 5.49
N ASP A 118 14.69 -5.54 5.99
CA ASP A 118 14.20 -6.87 5.63
C ASP A 118 13.77 -6.92 4.16
N LEU A 119 13.03 -5.92 3.70
CA LEU A 119 12.66 -5.77 2.29
C LEU A 119 13.89 -5.64 1.38
N TYR A 120 14.87 -4.83 1.76
CA TYR A 120 16.11 -4.66 0.98
C TYR A 120 16.85 -5.99 0.84
N SER A 121 16.96 -6.75 1.94
CA SER A 121 17.59 -8.08 1.92
C SER A 121 16.85 -9.05 1.00
N ALA A 122 15.52 -9.05 1.03
CA ALA A 122 14.69 -9.87 0.16
C ALA A 122 14.86 -9.48 -1.31
N LEU A 123 14.87 -8.18 -1.62
CA LEU A 123 15.04 -7.68 -2.99
C LEU A 123 16.43 -8.03 -3.58
N ILE A 124 17.49 -7.92 -2.78
CA ILE A 124 18.83 -8.34 -3.23
C ILE A 124 18.86 -9.83 -3.57
N GLN A 125 18.24 -10.69 -2.74
CA GLN A 125 18.14 -12.12 -3.02
C GLN A 125 17.28 -12.38 -4.27
N PHE A 126 16.15 -11.65 -4.42
CA PHE A 126 15.31 -11.75 -5.60
C PHE A 126 16.11 -11.49 -6.89
N PHE A 127 16.84 -10.38 -6.98
CA PHE A 127 17.64 -10.03 -8.16
C PHE A 127 18.87 -10.93 -8.37
N GLN A 128 19.32 -11.65 -7.34
CA GLN A 128 20.36 -12.68 -7.47
C GLN A 128 19.80 -14.00 -8.04
N ILE A 129 18.60 -14.38 -7.63
CA ILE A 129 17.90 -15.60 -8.06
C ILE A 129 17.32 -15.43 -9.47
N PHE A 130 16.86 -14.23 -9.81
CA PHE A 130 16.26 -13.87 -11.08
C PHE A 130 17.05 -12.76 -11.77
N PRO A 131 18.27 -13.08 -12.28
CA PRO A 131 19.16 -12.08 -12.86
C PRO A 131 18.60 -11.44 -14.14
N GLU A 132 17.63 -12.07 -14.80
CA GLU A 132 16.92 -11.53 -15.97
C GLU A 132 16.17 -10.24 -15.67
N TYR A 133 15.73 -10.01 -14.41
CA TYR A 133 15.06 -8.79 -13.99
C TYR A 133 15.99 -7.69 -13.47
N LYS A 134 17.30 -7.97 -13.34
CA LYS A 134 18.24 -7.05 -12.65
C LYS A 134 18.34 -5.67 -13.29
N ASN A 135 18.20 -5.61 -14.62
CA ASN A 135 18.33 -4.36 -15.38
C ASN A 135 16.99 -3.66 -15.65
N ASN A 136 15.88 -4.32 -15.32
CA ASN A 136 14.55 -3.76 -15.56
C ASN A 136 14.32 -2.49 -14.70
N ASP A 137 13.52 -1.59 -15.22
CA ASP A 137 13.02 -0.48 -14.42
C ASP A 137 12.24 -1.02 -13.21
N PHE A 138 12.61 -0.60 -12.01
CA PHE A 138 12.02 -1.06 -10.77
C PHE A 138 11.20 0.05 -10.12
N TYR A 139 9.97 -0.30 -9.71
CA TYR A 139 9.06 0.59 -9.00
C TYR A 139 8.62 -0.05 -7.69
N VAL A 140 8.50 0.75 -6.63
CA VAL A 140 7.94 0.31 -5.35
C VAL A 140 6.55 0.92 -5.21
N THR A 141 5.56 0.06 -4.98
CA THR A 141 4.16 0.48 -4.87
C THR A 141 3.50 -0.14 -3.65
N GLY A 142 2.40 0.44 -3.22
CA GLY A 142 1.60 -0.10 -2.14
C GLY A 142 0.45 0.83 -1.78
N GLU A 143 -0.38 0.43 -0.81
CA GLU A 143 -1.49 1.24 -0.34
C GLU A 143 -1.61 1.26 1.18
N SER A 144 -2.39 2.21 1.71
CA SER A 144 -2.73 2.28 3.13
C SER A 144 -1.48 2.48 4.00
N TYR A 145 -1.25 1.63 5.00
CA TYR A 145 -0.04 1.66 5.82
C TYR A 145 1.25 1.52 5.01
N ALA A 146 1.21 0.93 3.81
CA ALA A 146 2.37 0.92 2.91
C ALA A 146 2.77 2.33 2.42
N GLY A 147 1.97 3.35 2.68
CA GLY A 147 2.40 4.75 2.64
C GLY A 147 3.60 5.06 3.52
N LYS A 148 3.94 4.15 4.48
CA LYS A 148 5.17 4.15 5.26
C LYS A 148 6.20 3.18 4.70
N TYR A 149 5.83 1.95 4.39
CA TYR A 149 6.73 0.93 3.82
C TYR A 149 7.41 1.38 2.53
N VAL A 150 6.64 1.99 1.61
CA VAL A 150 7.13 2.38 0.28
C VAL A 150 8.21 3.46 0.38
N PRO A 151 8.04 4.57 1.10
CA PRO A 151 9.11 5.54 1.30
C PRO A 151 10.32 4.96 2.04
N ALA A 152 10.10 4.09 3.03
CA ALA A 152 11.18 3.49 3.82
C ALA A 152 12.12 2.63 2.96
N ILE A 153 11.58 1.69 2.19
CA ILE A 153 12.40 0.85 1.30
C ILE A 153 13.01 1.65 0.14
N ALA A 154 12.26 2.59 -0.45
CA ALA A 154 12.78 3.43 -1.53
C ALA A 154 13.95 4.31 -1.06
N HIS A 155 13.85 4.92 0.12
CA HIS A 155 14.91 5.69 0.76
C HIS A 155 16.14 4.82 1.05
N LEU A 156 15.96 3.60 1.56
CA LEU A 156 17.08 2.69 1.81
C LEU A 156 17.79 2.27 0.51
N ILE A 157 17.03 1.98 -0.57
CA ILE A 157 17.58 1.70 -1.89
C ILE A 157 18.38 2.92 -2.39
N HIS A 158 17.82 4.12 -2.30
CA HIS A 158 18.49 5.36 -2.69
C HIS A 158 19.82 5.53 -1.96
N SER A 159 19.83 5.35 -0.64
CA SER A 159 21.02 5.52 0.21
C SER A 159 22.09 4.46 -0.03
N LEU A 160 21.69 3.21 -0.34
CA LEU A 160 22.63 2.10 -0.50
C LEU A 160 23.15 1.92 -1.92
N ASN A 161 22.38 2.30 -2.94
CA ASN A 161 22.77 2.12 -4.33
C ASN A 161 24.18 2.70 -4.68
N PRO A 162 24.63 3.87 -4.16
CA PRO A 162 25.96 4.39 -4.46
C PRO A 162 27.10 3.49 -3.97
N VAL A 163 26.89 2.74 -2.87
CA VAL A 163 27.97 2.02 -2.15
C VAL A 163 27.88 0.49 -2.24
N ARG A 164 26.84 -0.07 -2.85
CA ARG A 164 26.64 -1.52 -3.00
C ARG A 164 26.99 -1.99 -4.41
N GLU A 165 27.48 -3.24 -4.51
CA GLU A 165 27.76 -3.89 -5.82
C GLU A 165 26.47 -4.21 -6.59
N VAL A 166 25.48 -4.80 -5.91
CA VAL A 166 24.16 -5.06 -6.47
C VAL A 166 23.34 -3.81 -6.32
N LYS A 167 23.03 -3.17 -7.45
CA LYS A 167 22.20 -1.97 -7.52
C LYS A 167 20.79 -2.35 -7.95
N ILE A 168 19.79 -1.77 -7.29
CA ILE A 168 18.40 -1.90 -7.67
C ILE A 168 18.05 -0.69 -8.55
N ASN A 169 17.57 -0.93 -9.77
CA ASN A 169 17.28 0.12 -10.76
C ASN A 169 15.97 0.86 -10.43
N LEU A 170 15.88 1.47 -9.24
CA LEU A 170 14.71 2.23 -8.81
C LEU A 170 14.44 3.42 -9.74
N LYS A 171 13.21 3.51 -10.25
CA LYS A 171 12.75 4.59 -11.13
C LYS A 171 11.68 5.47 -10.48
N GLY A 172 10.90 4.92 -9.58
CA GLY A 172 9.86 5.67 -8.92
C GLY A 172 9.08 4.85 -7.91
N ILE A 173 8.12 5.53 -7.28
CA ILE A 173 7.19 4.94 -6.32
C ILE A 173 5.75 5.32 -6.66
N ALA A 174 4.79 4.47 -6.28
CA ALA A 174 3.37 4.81 -6.31
C ALA A 174 2.69 4.40 -5.01
N ILE A 175 1.98 5.32 -4.38
CA ILE A 175 1.34 5.13 -3.08
C ILE A 175 -0.14 5.45 -3.23
N GLY A 176 -0.99 4.45 -2.99
CA GLY A 176 -2.43 4.57 -2.97
C GLY A 176 -2.96 4.76 -1.57
N ASP A 177 -3.82 5.76 -1.36
CA ASP A 177 -4.51 5.96 -0.09
C ASP A 177 -3.55 5.84 1.12
N GLY A 178 -2.36 6.47 0.98
CA GLY A 178 -1.17 6.18 1.78
C GLY A 178 -1.06 6.96 3.08
N TYR A 179 -0.85 6.24 4.16
CA TYR A 179 -0.69 6.78 5.52
C TYR A 179 0.76 7.15 5.81
N SER A 180 1.25 8.27 5.22
CA SER A 180 2.68 8.66 5.30
C SER A 180 2.99 9.73 6.37
N ASP A 181 2.01 10.56 6.73
CA ASP A 181 2.19 11.69 7.67
C ASP A 181 1.01 11.75 8.67
N PRO A 182 1.06 10.94 9.75
CA PRO A 182 -0.01 10.82 10.73
C PRO A 182 -0.49 12.15 11.30
N GLU A 183 0.41 13.05 11.68
CA GLU A 183 0.03 14.34 12.28
C GLU A 183 -0.89 15.15 11.36
N SER A 184 -0.56 15.23 10.07
CA SER A 184 -1.38 15.97 9.09
C SER A 184 -2.72 15.29 8.83
N ILE A 185 -2.73 13.96 8.73
CA ILE A 185 -3.93 13.16 8.45
C ILE A 185 -4.90 13.24 9.63
N ILE A 186 -4.44 12.92 10.85
CA ILE A 186 -5.23 12.95 12.08
C ILE A 186 -5.85 14.32 12.31
N GLY A 187 -5.09 15.40 12.05
CA GLY A 187 -5.56 16.77 12.23
C GLY A 187 -6.71 17.19 11.30
N GLY A 188 -7.04 16.38 10.29
CA GLY A 188 -8.12 16.66 9.34
C GLY A 188 -9.38 15.82 9.51
N TYR A 189 -9.35 14.71 10.26
CA TYR A 189 -10.50 13.79 10.35
C TYR A 189 -11.81 14.43 10.79
N ALA A 190 -11.79 15.19 11.85
CA ALA A 190 -13.02 15.74 12.41
C ALA A 190 -13.79 16.61 11.40
N GLU A 191 -13.08 17.45 10.68
CA GLU A 191 -13.67 18.32 9.64
C GLU A 191 -14.15 17.48 8.46
N PHE A 192 -13.33 16.57 7.95
CA PHE A 192 -13.65 15.73 6.82
C PHE A 192 -14.89 14.87 7.08
N LEU A 193 -14.95 14.17 8.21
CA LEU A 193 -16.08 13.29 8.55
C LEU A 193 -17.38 14.08 8.75
N TYR A 194 -17.29 15.30 9.29
CA TYR A 194 -18.43 16.21 9.39
C TYR A 194 -18.93 16.66 8.01
N GLN A 195 -18.03 17.03 7.12
CA GLN A 195 -18.38 17.52 5.78
C GLN A 195 -19.05 16.46 4.89
N ILE A 196 -18.72 15.17 5.09
CA ILE A 196 -19.38 14.06 4.38
C ILE A 196 -20.62 13.52 5.13
N GLY A 197 -21.03 14.15 6.24
CA GLY A 197 -22.26 13.83 6.97
C GLY A 197 -22.17 12.60 7.88
N LEU A 198 -20.97 12.09 8.18
CA LEU A 198 -20.78 10.95 9.09
C LEU A 198 -20.74 11.36 10.57
N LEU A 199 -20.49 12.62 10.87
CA LEU A 199 -20.55 13.18 12.22
C LEU A 199 -21.49 14.37 12.29
N ASP A 200 -22.21 14.53 13.41
CA ASP A 200 -22.90 15.77 13.77
C ASP A 200 -21.93 16.76 14.44
N GLU A 201 -22.39 17.97 14.73
CA GLU A 201 -21.58 19.04 15.34
C GLU A 201 -21.02 18.66 16.72
N LYS A 202 -21.75 17.89 17.51
CA LYS A 202 -21.30 17.44 18.85
C LYS A 202 -20.24 16.36 18.72
N GLN A 203 -20.45 15.40 17.81
CA GLN A 203 -19.51 14.31 17.51
C GLN A 203 -18.22 14.86 16.88
N LYS A 204 -18.33 15.84 15.97
CA LYS A 204 -17.18 16.56 15.41
C LYS A 204 -16.32 17.20 16.51
N LYS A 205 -16.91 17.90 17.47
CA LYS A 205 -16.18 18.53 18.59
C LYS A 205 -15.44 17.50 19.45
N TYR A 206 -16.07 16.36 19.69
CA TYR A 206 -15.41 15.27 20.41
C TYR A 206 -14.23 14.70 19.61
N PHE A 207 -14.46 14.39 18.33
CA PHE A 207 -13.43 13.89 17.43
C PHE A 207 -12.25 14.85 17.33
N GLN A 208 -12.51 16.14 17.16
CA GLN A 208 -11.50 17.19 17.09
C GLN A 208 -10.66 17.27 18.36
N LYS A 209 -11.29 17.14 19.53
CA LYS A 209 -10.58 17.12 20.82
C LYS A 209 -9.64 15.92 20.89
N GLN A 210 -10.10 14.71 20.53
CA GLN A 210 -9.28 13.50 20.56
C GLN A 210 -8.13 13.57 19.54
N CYS A 211 -8.38 14.05 18.33
CA CYS A 211 -7.33 14.28 17.33
C CYS A 211 -6.26 15.26 17.83
N HIS A 212 -6.67 16.34 18.49
CA HIS A 212 -5.74 17.31 19.07
C HIS A 212 -4.89 16.68 20.18
N GLU A 213 -5.48 15.93 21.08
CA GLU A 213 -4.79 15.22 22.16
C GLU A 213 -3.80 14.19 21.59
N CYS A 214 -4.21 13.42 20.59
CA CYS A 214 -3.33 12.49 19.86
C CYS A 214 -2.11 13.21 19.27
N ILE A 215 -2.30 14.32 18.56
CA ILE A 215 -1.22 15.12 17.97
C ILE A 215 -0.27 15.68 19.05
N GLU A 216 -0.80 16.11 20.20
CA GLU A 216 0.05 16.56 21.31
C GLU A 216 0.95 15.44 21.84
N HIS A 217 0.44 14.19 21.89
CA HIS A 217 1.26 13.03 22.24
C HIS A 217 2.31 12.72 21.18
N ILE A 218 1.95 12.79 19.88
CA ILE A 218 2.91 12.62 18.77
C ILE A 218 4.07 13.62 18.91
N ARG A 219 3.78 14.90 19.11
CA ARG A 219 4.78 15.97 19.24
C ARG A 219 5.68 15.81 20.45
N LYS A 220 5.18 15.17 21.51
CA LYS A 220 5.93 14.82 22.72
C LYS A 220 6.64 13.46 22.64
N GLN A 221 6.53 12.76 21.50
CA GLN A 221 7.06 11.42 21.30
C GLN A 221 6.49 10.36 22.27
N ASN A 222 5.28 10.60 22.77
CA ASN A 222 4.53 9.65 23.56
C ASN A 222 3.73 8.73 22.63
N TRP A 223 4.44 7.91 21.85
CA TRP A 223 3.91 7.15 20.73
C TRP A 223 2.79 6.19 21.13
N PHE A 224 2.97 5.46 22.23
CA PHE A 224 1.99 4.51 22.71
C PHE A 224 0.65 5.19 23.05
N GLN A 225 0.68 6.31 23.77
CA GLN A 225 -0.55 7.06 24.14
C GLN A 225 -1.22 7.66 22.89
N ALA A 226 -0.43 8.16 21.94
CA ALA A 226 -0.96 8.66 20.67
C ALA A 226 -1.67 7.55 19.90
N PHE A 227 -1.07 6.37 19.80
CA PHE A 227 -1.68 5.21 19.15
C PHE A 227 -2.99 4.79 19.84
N GLU A 228 -3.01 4.66 21.18
CA GLU A 228 -4.21 4.27 21.90
C GLU A 228 -5.40 5.22 21.67
N ILE A 229 -5.14 6.54 21.57
CA ILE A 229 -6.18 7.53 21.28
C ILE A 229 -6.71 7.31 19.86
N LEU A 230 -5.81 7.14 18.87
CA LEU A 230 -6.17 6.96 17.48
C LEU A 230 -6.99 5.68 17.26
N ASP A 231 -6.53 4.57 17.82
CA ASP A 231 -7.16 3.26 17.72
C ASP A 231 -8.60 3.30 18.32
N LYS A 232 -8.75 3.79 19.54
CA LYS A 232 -10.08 3.96 20.18
C LYS A 232 -11.00 4.91 19.41
N LEU A 233 -10.43 5.85 18.68
CA LEU A 233 -11.22 6.85 17.96
C LEU A 233 -11.72 6.29 16.63
N LEU A 234 -10.93 5.49 15.91
CA LEU A 234 -11.14 5.20 14.50
C LEU A 234 -11.39 3.72 14.17
N ASP A 235 -10.48 2.81 14.49
CA ASP A 235 -10.59 1.39 14.11
C ASP A 235 -10.88 0.43 15.27
N GLY A 236 -10.26 0.62 16.43
CA GLY A 236 -10.56 -0.17 17.62
C GLY A 236 -9.96 -1.57 17.65
N ASP A 237 -9.10 -1.88 16.70
CA ASP A 237 -8.61 -3.24 16.46
C ASP A 237 -7.73 -3.80 17.59
N LEU A 238 -7.01 -2.93 18.29
CA LEU A 238 -6.06 -3.32 19.33
C LEU A 238 -6.43 -2.85 20.75
N THR A 239 -7.28 -1.85 20.90
CA THR A 239 -7.57 -1.24 22.21
C THR A 239 -9.03 -1.20 22.58
N SER A 240 -9.96 -1.04 21.65
CA SER A 240 -11.39 -0.86 21.92
C SER A 240 -12.23 -1.23 20.69
N ASP A 241 -12.95 -2.31 20.79
CA ASP A 241 -13.94 -2.73 19.81
C ASP A 241 -15.34 -2.67 20.45
N PRO A 242 -16.30 -1.89 19.90
CA PRO A 242 -16.18 -1.01 18.74
C PRO A 242 -15.52 0.36 19.03
N SER A 243 -14.84 0.94 18.01
CA SER A 243 -14.27 2.29 18.10
C SER A 243 -15.34 3.37 18.25
N TYR A 244 -14.93 4.61 18.58
CA TYR A 244 -15.87 5.73 18.60
C TYR A 244 -16.52 5.96 17.24
N PHE A 245 -15.75 5.87 16.14
CA PHE A 245 -16.25 5.98 14.77
C PHE A 245 -17.37 4.95 14.51
N GLN A 246 -17.11 3.67 14.81
CA GLN A 246 -18.09 2.60 14.63
C GLN A 246 -19.37 2.85 15.47
N ASN A 247 -19.22 3.29 16.71
CA ASN A 247 -20.35 3.56 17.60
C ASN A 247 -21.25 4.70 17.10
N VAL A 248 -20.68 5.79 16.54
CA VAL A 248 -21.46 6.96 16.15
C VAL A 248 -21.98 6.90 14.72
N THR A 249 -21.34 6.13 13.83
CA THR A 249 -21.77 5.97 12.46
C THR A 249 -22.62 4.72 12.22
N GLY A 250 -22.50 3.71 13.10
CA GLY A 250 -23.10 2.39 12.91
C GLY A 250 -22.42 1.55 11.81
N CYS A 251 -21.26 2.00 11.28
CA CYS A 251 -20.53 1.35 10.20
C CYS A 251 -19.19 0.83 10.69
N SER A 252 -18.87 -0.43 10.37
CA SER A 252 -17.53 -1.02 10.60
C SER A 252 -16.54 -0.71 9.47
N ASN A 253 -17.04 -0.38 8.27
CA ASN A 253 -16.21 -0.10 7.11
C ASN A 253 -15.85 1.39 7.04
N TYR A 254 -14.55 1.69 7.02
CA TYR A 254 -13.98 3.02 6.80
C TYR A 254 -13.21 3.11 5.47
N TYR A 255 -13.30 2.10 4.62
CA TYR A 255 -12.63 2.06 3.32
C TYR A 255 -13.45 2.70 2.18
N ASN A 256 -14.77 2.79 2.35
CA ASN A 256 -15.62 3.41 1.34
C ASN A 256 -16.91 3.92 2.01
N PHE A 257 -17.13 5.24 2.03
CA PHE A 257 -18.27 5.81 2.74
C PHE A 257 -19.65 5.52 2.13
N LEU A 258 -19.70 4.82 0.99
CA LEU A 258 -20.94 4.30 0.44
C LEU A 258 -21.30 2.89 0.95
N ARG A 259 -20.44 2.28 1.77
CA ARG A 259 -20.62 0.92 2.30
C ARG A 259 -20.42 0.90 3.81
N CYS A 260 -21.37 0.36 4.56
CA CYS A 260 -21.24 0.21 6.02
C CYS A 260 -20.45 -1.04 6.45
N THR A 261 -20.32 -2.04 5.57
CA THR A 261 -19.60 -3.30 5.81
C THR A 261 -18.67 -3.59 4.64
N GLU A 262 -17.61 -4.35 4.90
CA GLU A 262 -16.70 -4.81 3.86
C GLU A 262 -17.38 -5.87 2.97
N PRO A 263 -17.08 -5.90 1.65
CA PRO A 263 -17.54 -6.94 0.74
C PRO A 263 -16.99 -8.33 1.13
N GLU A 264 -17.84 -9.34 1.18
CA GLU A 264 -17.46 -10.71 1.58
C GLU A 264 -16.40 -11.34 0.66
N ASP A 265 -16.44 -11.01 -0.63
CA ASP A 265 -15.52 -11.55 -1.63
C ASP A 265 -14.07 -11.10 -1.44
N GLN A 266 -13.84 -10.02 -0.69
CA GLN A 266 -12.49 -9.61 -0.28
C GLN A 266 -11.83 -10.60 0.69
N LEU A 267 -12.57 -11.50 1.33
CA LEU A 267 -12.06 -12.53 2.24
C LEU A 267 -11.87 -13.91 1.58
N TYR A 268 -12.33 -14.11 0.35
CA TYR A 268 -12.27 -15.42 -0.30
C TYR A 268 -10.84 -15.92 -0.50
N TYR A 269 -9.88 -15.01 -0.73
CA TYR A 269 -8.48 -15.39 -0.92
C TYR A 269 -7.87 -16.11 0.31
N VAL A 270 -8.26 -15.74 1.53
CA VAL A 270 -7.77 -16.38 2.76
C VAL A 270 -8.23 -17.82 2.83
N LYS A 271 -9.51 -18.06 2.52
CA LYS A 271 -10.08 -19.42 2.45
C LYS A 271 -9.40 -20.23 1.34
N PHE A 272 -9.19 -19.63 0.16
CA PHE A 272 -8.52 -20.25 -0.98
C PHE A 272 -7.07 -20.65 -0.64
N LEU A 273 -6.30 -19.75 -0.05
CA LEU A 273 -4.91 -20.01 0.37
C LEU A 273 -4.78 -21.07 1.48
N SER A 274 -5.87 -21.37 2.18
CA SER A 274 -5.91 -22.41 3.21
C SER A 274 -6.14 -23.81 2.66
N LEU A 275 -6.55 -23.96 1.38
CA LEU A 275 -6.79 -25.25 0.75
C LEU A 275 -5.49 -26.06 0.63
N PRO A 276 -5.47 -27.38 0.98
CA PRO A 276 -4.27 -28.20 0.94
C PRO A 276 -3.56 -28.20 -0.42
N GLU A 277 -4.32 -28.31 -1.51
CA GLU A 277 -3.81 -28.30 -2.88
C GLU A 277 -3.17 -26.95 -3.26
N VAL A 278 -3.75 -25.84 -2.79
CA VAL A 278 -3.20 -24.51 -3.01
C VAL A 278 -1.91 -24.32 -2.21
N ARG A 279 -1.91 -24.71 -0.95
CA ARG A 279 -0.73 -24.68 -0.07
C ARG A 279 0.43 -25.49 -0.63
N GLN A 280 0.14 -26.67 -1.18
CA GLN A 280 1.13 -27.50 -1.86
C GLN A 280 1.67 -26.80 -3.12
N ALA A 281 0.79 -26.23 -3.92
CA ALA A 281 1.16 -25.55 -5.17
C ALA A 281 2.03 -24.29 -4.94
N ILE A 282 1.81 -23.58 -3.83
CA ILE A 282 2.58 -22.38 -3.47
C ILE A 282 3.75 -22.66 -2.52
N HIS A 283 4.04 -23.93 -2.25
CA HIS A 283 5.19 -24.41 -1.48
C HIS A 283 5.33 -23.82 -0.05
N VAL A 284 4.22 -23.48 0.61
CA VAL A 284 4.23 -22.92 1.97
C VAL A 284 4.25 -24.00 3.08
N GLY A 285 4.15 -25.28 2.71
CA GLY A 285 4.17 -26.39 3.66
C GLY A 285 3.06 -26.30 4.70
N ASN A 286 3.42 -26.52 5.97
CA ASN A 286 2.49 -26.47 7.10
C ASN A 286 2.45 -25.09 7.79
N ARG A 287 2.99 -24.04 7.19
CA ARG A 287 3.00 -22.70 7.79
C ARG A 287 1.58 -22.15 7.89
N THR A 288 1.26 -21.52 9.02
CA THR A 288 -0.01 -20.84 9.22
C THR A 288 -0.02 -19.55 8.38
N PHE A 289 -1.17 -19.24 7.78
CA PHE A 289 -1.40 -17.91 7.20
C PHE A 289 -1.73 -16.95 8.35
N ASN A 290 -0.91 -15.92 8.54
CA ASN A 290 -1.07 -14.94 9.61
C ASN A 290 -1.98 -13.81 9.15
N ASP A 291 -2.88 -13.37 10.01
CA ASP A 291 -3.83 -12.26 9.76
C ASP A 291 -3.21 -10.87 9.96
N GLY A 292 -1.97 -10.80 10.44
CA GLY A 292 -1.26 -9.55 10.69
C GLY A 292 -1.47 -8.93 12.09
N THR A 293 -2.36 -9.44 12.90
CA THR A 293 -2.63 -8.91 14.26
C THR A 293 -1.35 -8.76 15.09
N ILE A 294 -0.43 -9.74 14.99
CA ILE A 294 0.86 -9.69 15.70
C ILE A 294 1.72 -8.53 15.20
N VAL A 295 1.72 -8.25 13.90
CA VAL A 295 2.47 -7.14 13.29
C VAL A 295 1.93 -5.80 13.80
N GLY A 296 0.61 -5.62 13.83
CA GLY A 296 -0.03 -4.43 14.38
C GLY A 296 0.41 -4.14 15.82
N LYS A 297 0.52 -5.18 16.65
CA LYS A 297 1.02 -5.04 18.04
C LYS A 297 2.47 -4.57 18.13
N TYR A 298 3.35 -5.05 17.26
CA TYR A 298 4.76 -4.65 17.26
C TYR A 298 4.98 -3.27 16.63
N LEU A 299 4.21 -2.89 15.59
CA LEU A 299 4.33 -1.60 14.91
C LEU A 299 3.41 -0.50 15.45
N ARG A 300 2.65 -0.75 16.54
CA ARG A 300 1.67 0.21 17.07
C ARG A 300 2.27 1.60 17.35
N GLU A 301 3.47 1.68 17.90
CA GLU A 301 4.13 2.96 18.20
C GLU A 301 4.68 3.60 16.91
N ASP A 302 5.11 2.78 15.95
CA ASP A 302 5.54 3.27 14.65
C ASP A 302 4.36 3.85 13.84
N THR A 303 3.14 3.34 14.03
CA THR A 303 1.94 3.81 13.33
C THR A 303 1.77 5.33 13.37
N VAL A 304 2.08 5.96 14.48
CA VAL A 304 1.92 7.41 14.67
C VAL A 304 3.17 8.22 14.34
N GLN A 305 4.22 7.59 13.82
CA GLN A 305 5.46 8.26 13.40
C GLN A 305 5.44 8.56 11.88
N SER A 306 5.88 9.76 11.51
CA SER A 306 5.84 10.22 10.12
C SER A 306 7.08 9.77 9.33
N VAL A 307 6.88 9.31 8.10
CA VAL A 307 7.96 9.04 7.12
C VAL A 307 8.09 10.16 6.07
N LYS A 308 7.48 11.28 6.32
CA LYS A 308 7.53 12.48 5.46
C LYS A 308 8.95 12.91 5.05
N PRO A 309 10.00 12.85 5.90
CA PRO A 309 11.35 13.16 5.48
C PRO A 309 11.85 12.26 4.34
N TRP A 310 11.64 10.95 4.45
CA TRP A 310 12.02 9.99 3.41
C TRP A 310 11.23 10.18 2.13
N LEU A 311 9.91 10.37 2.24
CA LEU A 311 9.06 10.64 1.09
C LEU A 311 9.50 11.92 0.37
N THR A 312 9.84 12.99 1.11
CA THR A 312 10.35 14.25 0.56
C THR A 312 11.65 14.03 -0.22
N GLU A 313 12.57 13.22 0.29
CA GLU A 313 13.82 12.90 -0.40
C GLU A 313 13.55 12.13 -1.70
N ILE A 314 12.64 11.16 -1.68
CA ILE A 314 12.27 10.40 -2.87
C ILE A 314 11.57 11.29 -3.90
N MET A 315 10.67 12.20 -3.49
CA MET A 315 10.04 13.19 -4.38
C MET A 315 11.07 14.10 -5.07
N ASN A 316 12.22 14.32 -4.46
CA ASN A 316 13.29 15.12 -5.02
C ASN A 316 14.15 14.41 -6.07
N ASN A 317 14.09 13.06 -6.15
CA ASN A 317 15.05 12.27 -6.91
C ASN A 317 14.42 11.27 -7.89
N TYR A 318 13.13 10.93 -7.73
CA TYR A 318 12.46 9.88 -8.48
C TYR A 318 11.06 10.28 -8.95
N LYS A 319 10.49 9.52 -9.87
CA LYS A 319 9.06 9.64 -10.20
C LYS A 319 8.21 9.23 -8.99
N VAL A 320 7.20 10.05 -8.65
CA VAL A 320 6.30 9.77 -7.54
C VAL A 320 4.85 9.94 -7.96
N LEU A 321 4.05 8.91 -7.72
CA LEU A 321 2.60 8.94 -7.85
C LEU A 321 1.98 8.79 -6.46
N ILE A 322 1.20 9.76 -6.03
CA ILE A 322 0.31 9.66 -4.88
C ILE A 322 -1.12 9.65 -5.42
N TYR A 323 -1.89 8.60 -5.10
CA TYR A 323 -3.26 8.52 -5.57
C TYR A 323 -4.23 8.16 -4.45
N ASN A 324 -5.47 8.62 -4.58
CA ASN A 324 -6.53 8.34 -3.61
C ASN A 324 -7.84 8.00 -4.31
N GLY A 325 -8.59 7.09 -3.73
CA GLY A 325 -10.00 6.94 -3.99
C GLY A 325 -10.80 8.10 -3.41
N GLN A 326 -11.75 8.66 -4.16
CA GLN A 326 -12.57 9.80 -3.73
C GLN A 326 -13.49 9.46 -2.54
N LEU A 327 -13.80 8.17 -2.35
CA LEU A 327 -14.75 7.66 -1.36
C LEU A 327 -14.06 7.11 -0.09
N ASP A 328 -12.73 7.20 -0.01
CA ASP A 328 -11.96 6.74 1.16
C ASP A 328 -12.24 7.61 2.38
N ILE A 329 -12.38 6.96 3.54
CA ILE A 329 -12.57 7.59 4.86
C ILE A 329 -11.23 7.62 5.60
N ILE A 330 -10.53 6.45 5.68
CA ILE A 330 -9.39 6.27 6.58
C ILE A 330 -8.16 7.08 6.14
N VAL A 331 -7.91 7.18 4.83
CA VAL A 331 -6.85 8.05 4.26
C VAL A 331 -7.43 8.87 3.11
N ALA A 332 -8.44 9.65 3.42
CA ALA A 332 -9.19 10.41 2.42
C ALA A 332 -8.29 11.36 1.61
N ALA A 333 -8.68 11.59 0.36
CA ALA A 333 -7.94 12.47 -0.57
C ALA A 333 -7.66 13.87 0.00
N ALA A 334 -8.62 14.44 0.76
CA ALA A 334 -8.43 15.74 1.41
C ALA A 334 -7.37 15.72 2.52
N LEU A 335 -7.23 14.58 3.22
CA LEU A 335 -6.23 14.39 4.27
C LEU A 335 -4.83 14.20 3.67
N THR A 336 -4.74 13.45 2.58
CA THR A 336 -3.50 13.31 1.79
C THR A 336 -3.05 14.66 1.23
N GLU A 337 -3.96 15.45 0.65
CA GLU A 337 -3.62 16.79 0.14
C GLU A 337 -3.12 17.71 1.25
N ARG A 338 -3.73 17.66 2.44
CA ARG A 338 -3.25 18.41 3.62
C ARG A 338 -1.80 18.04 3.97
N SER A 339 -1.43 16.77 3.93
CA SER A 339 -0.05 16.31 4.14
C SER A 339 0.88 16.86 3.05
N LEU A 340 0.52 16.69 1.77
CA LEU A 340 1.31 17.15 0.62
C LEU A 340 1.56 18.66 0.61
N MET A 341 0.57 19.47 1.00
CA MET A 341 0.69 20.93 1.12
C MET A 341 1.70 21.36 2.20
N GLY A 342 1.92 20.50 3.21
CA GLY A 342 2.88 20.71 4.29
C GLY A 342 4.28 20.17 4.01
N MET A 343 4.53 19.55 2.84
CA MET A 343 5.84 19.01 2.47
C MET A 343 6.73 20.07 1.82
N ASP A 344 8.03 20.04 2.15
CA ASP A 344 9.02 20.94 1.56
C ASP A 344 9.98 20.15 0.66
N TRP A 345 9.67 20.09 -0.63
CA TRP A 345 10.43 19.44 -1.69
C TRP A 345 10.63 20.40 -2.86
N LYS A 346 11.51 20.07 -3.81
CA LYS A 346 11.94 20.96 -4.91
C LYS A 346 10.76 21.57 -5.70
N GLY A 347 9.68 20.82 -5.89
CA GLY A 347 8.47 21.26 -6.62
C GLY A 347 7.35 21.78 -5.72
N SER A 348 7.57 21.96 -4.40
CA SER A 348 6.49 22.28 -3.45
C SER A 348 5.78 23.60 -3.75
N GLN A 349 6.48 24.61 -4.22
CA GLN A 349 5.90 25.91 -4.56
C GLN A 349 5.07 25.87 -5.84
N GLU A 350 5.53 25.12 -6.84
CA GLU A 350 4.79 24.85 -8.09
C GLU A 350 3.56 23.99 -7.79
N TYR A 351 3.68 22.98 -6.92
CA TYR A 351 2.56 22.13 -6.53
C TYR A 351 1.42 22.94 -5.88
N LYS A 352 1.73 23.88 -5.00
CA LYS A 352 0.76 24.78 -4.36
C LYS A 352 0.01 25.66 -5.35
N LYS A 353 0.58 25.92 -6.53
CA LYS A 353 0.01 26.75 -7.61
C LYS A 353 -0.57 25.92 -8.76
N ALA A 354 -0.20 24.64 -8.86
CA ALA A 354 -0.62 23.80 -9.97
C ALA A 354 -2.13 23.55 -9.96
N GLU A 355 -2.74 23.71 -11.13
CA GLU A 355 -4.16 23.45 -11.30
C GLU A 355 -4.47 21.96 -11.33
N LYS A 356 -5.57 21.58 -10.72
CA LYS A 356 -6.16 20.27 -10.82
C LYS A 356 -6.89 20.13 -12.16
N LYS A 357 -6.42 19.19 -13.02
CA LYS A 357 -6.99 18.91 -14.33
C LYS A 357 -7.93 17.71 -14.29
N VAL A 358 -8.93 17.73 -15.16
CA VAL A 358 -9.82 16.58 -15.39
C VAL A 358 -9.05 15.50 -16.15
N TRP A 359 -9.17 14.23 -15.67
CA TRP A 359 -8.70 13.06 -16.37
C TRP A 359 -9.87 12.21 -16.85
N LYS A 360 -9.85 11.83 -18.12
CA LYS A 360 -10.68 10.83 -18.78
C LYS A 360 -9.77 9.79 -19.44
N ILE A 361 -10.20 8.54 -19.53
CA ILE A 361 -9.43 7.51 -20.22
C ILE A 361 -9.51 7.73 -21.72
N PHE A 362 -10.74 7.82 -22.26
CA PHE A 362 -11.00 8.09 -23.68
C PHE A 362 -11.73 9.42 -23.89
N LYS A 363 -11.55 10.03 -25.07
CA LYS A 363 -12.28 11.25 -25.43
C LYS A 363 -13.79 11.04 -25.47
N SER A 364 -14.22 9.83 -25.84
CA SER A 364 -15.63 9.44 -25.91
C SER A 364 -16.29 9.19 -24.57
N ASP A 365 -15.52 9.11 -23.46
CA ASP A 365 -16.10 8.86 -22.14
C ASP A 365 -17.05 9.99 -21.75
N SER A 366 -18.28 9.63 -21.35
CA SER A 366 -19.22 10.57 -20.74
C SER A 366 -18.79 10.97 -19.34
N GLU A 367 -18.16 10.04 -18.61
CA GLU A 367 -17.77 10.18 -17.23
C GLU A 367 -16.29 10.60 -17.07
N VAL A 368 -16.01 11.39 -16.03
CA VAL A 368 -14.67 11.72 -15.58
C VAL A 368 -14.08 10.54 -14.81
N ALA A 369 -12.90 10.08 -15.19
CA ALA A 369 -12.19 9.02 -14.47
C ALA A 369 -11.64 9.52 -13.13
N GLY A 370 -11.15 10.75 -13.11
CA GLY A 370 -10.59 11.37 -11.94
C GLY A 370 -10.00 12.74 -12.22
N TYR A 371 -9.11 13.15 -11.34
CA TYR A 371 -8.44 14.44 -11.39
C TYR A 371 -6.95 14.25 -11.18
N ILE A 372 -6.15 15.03 -11.89
CA ILE A 372 -4.69 15.01 -11.84
C ILE A 372 -4.12 16.38 -11.51
N ARG A 373 -3.14 16.42 -10.61
CA ARG A 373 -2.21 17.54 -10.42
C ARG A 373 -0.80 17.03 -10.61
N GLN A 374 -0.05 17.63 -11.53
CA GLN A 374 1.30 17.19 -11.89
C GLN A 374 2.28 18.35 -11.80
N VAL A 375 3.46 18.07 -11.23
CA VAL A 375 4.61 18.98 -11.20
C VAL A 375 5.87 18.16 -11.48
N GLY A 376 6.47 18.34 -12.65
CA GLY A 376 7.59 17.50 -13.08
C GLY A 376 7.23 16.00 -13.03
N ASP A 377 8.02 15.24 -12.29
CA ASP A 377 7.84 13.80 -12.10
C ASP A 377 6.93 13.44 -10.91
N PHE A 378 6.36 14.42 -10.22
CA PHE A 378 5.37 14.22 -9.17
C PHE A 378 3.95 14.28 -9.73
N HIS A 379 3.14 13.29 -9.40
CA HIS A 379 1.75 13.15 -9.81
C HIS A 379 0.88 12.90 -8.58
N GLN A 380 -0.17 13.72 -8.41
CA GLN A 380 -1.27 13.44 -7.48
C GLN A 380 -2.53 13.12 -8.27
N VAL A 381 -3.14 11.98 -8.03
CA VAL A 381 -4.36 11.55 -8.74
C VAL A 381 -5.47 11.25 -7.75
N ILE A 382 -6.67 11.78 -8.02
CA ILE A 382 -7.88 11.45 -7.26
C ILE A 382 -8.82 10.72 -8.22
N ILE A 383 -9.22 9.49 -7.87
CA ILE A 383 -10.03 8.63 -8.72
C ILE A 383 -11.49 8.65 -8.25
N ARG A 384 -12.40 9.01 -9.17
CA ARG A 384 -13.84 9.03 -8.89
C ARG A 384 -14.40 7.61 -8.71
N GLY A 385 -15.28 7.47 -7.70
CA GLY A 385 -15.98 6.22 -7.45
C GLY A 385 -15.12 5.11 -6.81
N GLY A 386 -13.86 5.39 -6.48
CA GLY A 386 -12.99 4.50 -5.75
C GLY A 386 -12.97 4.84 -4.26
N GLY A 387 -12.91 3.84 -3.39
CA GLY A 387 -12.60 3.94 -1.97
C GLY A 387 -11.12 3.65 -1.71
N HIS A 388 -10.84 3.19 -0.50
CA HIS A 388 -9.51 2.84 -0.02
C HIS A 388 -8.85 1.71 -0.82
N ILE A 389 -9.62 0.66 -1.13
CA ILE A 389 -9.18 -0.46 -1.95
C ILE A 389 -9.46 -0.09 -3.42
N LEU A 390 -8.67 0.83 -3.95
CA LEU A 390 -8.96 1.49 -5.22
C LEU A 390 -8.98 0.55 -6.43
N PRO A 391 -8.01 -0.35 -6.63
CA PRO A 391 -8.01 -1.23 -7.80
C PRO A 391 -9.18 -2.21 -7.82
N TYR A 392 -9.69 -2.59 -6.64
CA TYR A 392 -10.92 -3.39 -6.51
C TYR A 392 -12.16 -2.59 -6.94
N ASP A 393 -12.29 -1.35 -6.46
CA ASP A 393 -13.46 -0.52 -6.77
C ASP A 393 -13.46 -0.01 -8.23
N GLN A 394 -12.28 0.31 -8.79
CA GLN A 394 -12.13 0.96 -10.10
C GLN A 394 -11.01 0.33 -10.94
N PRO A 395 -11.12 -0.96 -11.33
CA PRO A 395 -10.01 -1.72 -11.95
C PRO A 395 -9.49 -1.10 -13.26
N LEU A 396 -10.37 -0.64 -14.15
CA LEU A 396 -9.95 -0.02 -15.41
C LEU A 396 -9.22 1.30 -15.17
N ARG A 397 -9.71 2.14 -14.23
CA ARG A 397 -9.09 3.43 -13.93
C ARG A 397 -7.74 3.24 -13.23
N ALA A 398 -7.65 2.29 -12.32
CA ALA A 398 -6.39 1.93 -11.67
C ALA A 398 -5.34 1.40 -12.67
N PHE A 399 -5.77 0.56 -13.61
CA PHE A 399 -4.91 0.03 -14.68
C PHE A 399 -4.43 1.15 -15.62
N ASP A 400 -5.30 2.03 -16.08
CA ASP A 400 -4.92 3.15 -16.94
C ASP A 400 -3.96 4.10 -16.22
N MET A 401 -4.26 4.46 -14.96
CA MET A 401 -3.44 5.33 -14.13
C MET A 401 -2.00 4.82 -13.98
N ILE A 402 -1.83 3.57 -13.55
CA ILE A 402 -0.49 3.03 -13.30
C ILE A 402 0.32 2.91 -14.60
N ASN A 403 -0.33 2.55 -15.71
CA ASN A 403 0.32 2.50 -17.03
C ASN A 403 0.73 3.88 -17.54
N ARG A 404 -0.10 4.92 -17.34
CA ARG A 404 0.25 6.30 -17.68
C ARG A 404 1.47 6.76 -16.88
N PHE A 405 1.49 6.48 -15.61
CA PHE A 405 2.59 6.85 -14.72
C PHE A 405 3.90 6.14 -15.09
N ILE A 406 3.91 4.82 -15.15
CA ILE A 406 5.12 4.04 -15.38
C ILE A 406 5.70 4.31 -16.77
N TYR A 407 4.86 4.31 -17.81
CA TYR A 407 5.28 4.49 -19.20
C TYR A 407 5.35 5.95 -19.68
N GLY A 408 5.05 6.92 -18.82
CA GLY A 408 5.12 8.34 -19.18
C GLY A 408 4.15 8.76 -20.30
N LYS A 409 2.95 8.16 -20.36
CA LYS A 409 2.00 8.37 -21.47
C LYS A 409 1.24 9.69 -21.41
N GLY A 410 1.48 10.53 -20.40
CA GLY A 410 0.69 11.74 -20.14
C GLY A 410 -0.74 11.43 -19.69
N TRP A 411 -1.55 12.48 -19.52
CA TRP A 411 -2.91 12.37 -18.96
C TRP A 411 -4.01 12.80 -19.94
N ASP A 412 -3.65 13.09 -21.19
CA ASP A 412 -4.63 13.38 -22.22
C ASP A 412 -5.46 12.13 -22.56
N PRO A 413 -6.78 12.30 -22.81
CA PRO A 413 -7.62 11.18 -23.17
C PRO A 413 -7.16 10.53 -24.47
N TYR A 414 -7.20 9.19 -24.52
CA TYR A 414 -6.95 8.47 -25.77
C TYR A 414 -8.04 8.80 -26.82
N VAL A 415 -7.62 8.85 -28.07
CA VAL A 415 -8.55 8.87 -29.22
C VAL A 415 -8.98 7.42 -29.43
N GLY A 416 -10.24 7.13 -29.21
CA GLY A 416 -10.85 5.81 -29.40
C GLY A 416 -10.96 5.42 -30.88
#